data_9690d33cc67c7609c3d8449427b87160
#
_entry.id   9690d33cc67c7609c3d8449427b87160
#
_cell.length_a   1.000
_cell.length_b   1.000
_cell.length_c   1.000
_cell.angle_alpha   90.00
_cell.angle_beta   90.00
_cell.angle_gamma   90.00
#
_symmetry.space_group_name_H-M   'P 1'
#
loop_
_entity.id
_entity.type
_entity.pdbx_description
1 polymer ?
#
loop_
_entity_poly.entity_id
_entity_poly.type
_entity_poly.pdbx_seq_one_letter_code
_entity_poly.pdbx_strand_id
1 'polypeptide(L)'
;MRLTIERGINGPVAGILMEPLQASGGQVIFPKDYLEGVRKLCDEFEIPLIWDEIQTYCRIGTWFAGGYYQVEPDIICLGKGLGAGYPIGATHIADGLEGFSPDSEELHTFANNTVSQVAALKLIDMLEKGILENCNRMGDYLGQQLREMQKEHPRLGDVRQAGLHIGVEFVKDPDTKEADGERMKAIRAHAMKNGVIFGVGGIKKNVLKVKPPFIINKEEADRVLEVLETALKEVD
;
A
#
# COMPACT_ATOMS: atom_id res chain seq x y z
N MET A 1 -0.58 21.99 -2.86
CA MET A 1 -1.78 21.53 -3.56
C MET A 1 -2.71 22.70 -3.93
N ARG A 2 -3.26 23.53 -3.01
CA ARG A 2 -4.12 24.69 -3.33
C ARG A 2 -3.52 25.61 -4.41
N LEU A 3 -2.30 26.10 -4.22
CA LEU A 3 -1.64 26.94 -5.21
C LEU A 3 -1.48 26.28 -6.59
N THR A 4 -1.33 24.96 -6.62
CA THR A 4 -1.25 24.21 -7.88
C THR A 4 -2.59 24.25 -8.61
N ILE A 5 -3.71 24.04 -7.89
CA ILE A 5 -5.05 24.09 -8.47
C ILE A 5 -5.36 25.50 -8.97
N GLU A 6 -5.11 26.52 -8.15
CA GLU A 6 -5.48 27.91 -8.46
C GLU A 6 -4.61 28.57 -9.54
N ARG A 7 -3.32 28.17 -9.64
CA ARG A 7 -2.32 28.93 -10.42
C ARG A 7 -1.34 28.05 -11.20
N GLY A 8 -1.25 26.78 -10.89
CA GLY A 8 -0.28 25.86 -11.49
C GLY A 8 -0.82 25.05 -12.66
N ILE A 9 -2.12 25.03 -12.87
CA ILE A 9 -2.80 24.27 -13.93
C ILE A 9 -3.52 25.25 -14.85
N ASN A 10 -3.36 25.07 -16.14
CA ASN A 10 -4.03 25.88 -17.14
C ASN A 10 -5.34 25.20 -17.56
N GLY A 11 -6.46 25.68 -17.05
CA GLY A 11 -7.80 25.14 -17.30
C GLY A 11 -8.43 24.50 -16.06
N PRO A 12 -9.65 23.96 -16.20
CA PRO A 12 -10.37 23.31 -15.10
C PRO A 12 -9.67 22.02 -14.65
N VAL A 13 -9.61 21.82 -13.33
CA VAL A 13 -9.08 20.59 -12.72
C VAL A 13 -10.19 19.55 -12.67
N ALA A 14 -9.97 18.37 -13.25
CA ALA A 14 -10.96 17.29 -13.29
C ALA A 14 -11.05 16.50 -11.98
N GLY A 15 -10.01 16.51 -11.13
CA GLY A 15 -9.99 15.81 -9.86
C GLY A 15 -8.57 15.69 -9.28
N ILE A 16 -8.47 15.10 -8.09
CA ILE A 16 -7.20 14.75 -7.44
C ILE A 16 -7.09 13.23 -7.37
N LEU A 17 -6.15 12.65 -8.13
CA LEU A 17 -5.83 11.24 -8.07
C LEU A 17 -4.57 11.03 -7.21
N MET A 18 -4.68 10.17 -6.17
CA MET A 18 -3.55 9.84 -5.31
C MET A 18 -3.68 8.44 -4.69
N GLU A 19 -2.56 7.81 -4.34
CA GLU A 19 -2.57 6.67 -3.42
C GLU A 19 -2.88 7.20 -2.00
N PRO A 20 -3.83 6.63 -1.24
CA PRO A 20 -4.09 7.03 0.16
C PRO A 20 -2.92 6.68 1.08
N LEU A 21 -2.08 5.74 0.66
CA LEU A 21 -0.80 5.35 1.23
C LEU A 21 0.15 5.08 0.08
N GLN A 22 1.26 5.81 -0.02
CA GLN A 22 2.20 5.63 -1.13
C GLN A 22 2.94 4.31 -1.01
N ALA A 23 2.64 3.38 -1.89
CA ALA A 23 3.23 2.06 -1.86
C ALA A 23 4.63 2.01 -2.48
N SER A 24 4.77 2.35 -3.75
CA SER A 24 6.07 2.33 -4.45
C SER A 24 7.00 3.45 -3.97
N GLY A 25 6.45 4.56 -3.51
CA GLY A 25 7.16 5.68 -2.93
C GLY A 25 7.88 5.37 -1.60
N GLY A 26 7.65 4.19 -1.00
CA GLY A 26 8.35 3.76 0.22
C GLY A 26 7.44 3.36 1.37
N GLN A 27 6.23 2.90 1.09
CA GLN A 27 5.23 2.54 2.09
C GLN A 27 4.91 3.72 3.02
N VAL A 28 4.79 4.92 2.43
CA VAL A 28 4.57 6.15 3.19
C VAL A 28 3.12 6.24 3.64
N ILE A 29 2.92 6.22 4.95
CA ILE A 29 1.62 6.41 5.59
C ILE A 29 1.45 7.90 5.81
N PHE A 30 0.42 8.49 5.19
CA PHE A 30 0.13 9.90 5.40
C PHE A 30 -0.45 10.16 6.79
N PRO A 31 -0.15 11.31 7.40
CA PRO A 31 -0.91 11.80 8.54
C PRO A 31 -2.40 11.96 8.17
N LYS A 32 -3.29 11.63 9.11
CA LYS A 32 -4.74 11.71 8.89
C LYS A 32 -5.20 13.12 8.50
N ASP A 33 -4.71 14.12 9.19
CA ASP A 33 -5.01 15.53 8.96
C ASP A 33 -4.63 16.01 7.55
N TYR A 34 -3.58 15.43 6.97
CA TYR A 34 -3.22 15.69 5.56
C TYR A 34 -4.31 15.22 4.61
N LEU A 35 -4.82 13.99 4.78
CA LEU A 35 -5.88 13.45 3.91
C LEU A 35 -7.23 14.15 4.14
N GLU A 36 -7.54 14.51 5.39
CA GLU A 36 -8.70 15.37 5.70
C GLU A 36 -8.58 16.73 5.01
N GLY A 37 -7.37 17.30 4.99
CA GLY A 37 -7.09 18.53 4.28
C GLY A 37 -7.26 18.42 2.77
N VAL A 38 -6.87 17.28 2.18
CA VAL A 38 -7.09 16.99 0.76
C VAL A 38 -8.59 16.88 0.46
N ARG A 39 -9.35 16.17 1.30
CA ARG A 39 -10.82 16.04 1.13
C ARG A 39 -11.50 17.40 1.17
N LYS A 40 -11.21 18.21 2.19
CA LYS A 40 -11.75 19.58 2.30
C LYS A 40 -11.40 20.45 1.08
N LEU A 41 -10.19 20.27 0.54
CA LEU A 41 -9.78 20.99 -0.66
C LEU A 41 -10.60 20.56 -1.90
N CYS A 42 -10.85 19.25 -2.03
CA CYS A 42 -11.69 18.71 -3.10
C CYS A 42 -13.13 19.24 -2.99
N ASP A 43 -13.70 19.28 -1.79
CA ASP A 43 -15.04 19.79 -1.53
C ASP A 43 -15.13 21.29 -1.87
N GLU A 44 -14.14 22.08 -1.50
CA GLU A 44 -14.09 23.52 -1.76
C GLU A 44 -14.02 23.87 -3.27
N PHE A 45 -13.29 23.06 -4.03
CA PHE A 45 -13.15 23.25 -5.48
C PHE A 45 -14.19 22.47 -6.30
N GLU A 46 -15.09 21.76 -5.64
CA GLU A 46 -16.10 20.89 -6.26
C GLU A 46 -15.50 19.90 -7.27
N ILE A 47 -14.35 19.29 -6.89
CA ILE A 47 -13.64 18.30 -7.70
C ILE A 47 -13.56 16.95 -6.97
N PRO A 48 -13.66 15.81 -7.69
CA PRO A 48 -13.58 14.49 -7.07
C PRO A 48 -12.20 14.18 -6.49
N LEU A 49 -12.19 13.52 -5.33
CA LEU A 49 -11.04 12.82 -4.77
C LEU A 49 -11.04 11.38 -5.26
N ILE A 50 -9.97 10.98 -5.92
CA ILE A 50 -9.82 9.65 -6.52
C ILE A 50 -8.69 8.93 -5.79
N TRP A 51 -8.98 7.79 -5.17
CA TRP A 51 -7.97 6.98 -4.50
C TRP A 51 -7.55 5.77 -5.34
N ASP A 52 -6.26 5.68 -5.58
CA ASP A 52 -5.63 4.45 -6.10
C ASP A 52 -5.40 3.48 -4.92
N GLU A 53 -6.36 2.59 -4.71
CA GLU A 53 -6.30 1.53 -3.71
C GLU A 53 -5.79 0.19 -4.27
N ILE A 54 -5.19 0.20 -5.43
CA ILE A 54 -4.65 -1.01 -6.07
C ILE A 54 -3.67 -1.78 -5.15
N GLN A 55 -3.03 -1.10 -4.21
CA GLN A 55 -2.11 -1.73 -3.26
C GLN A 55 -2.58 -1.72 -1.79
N THR A 56 -3.57 -0.91 -1.45
CA THR A 56 -4.07 -0.76 -0.08
C THR A 56 -5.29 -1.62 0.22
N TYR A 57 -6.14 -1.90 -0.78
CA TYR A 57 -7.34 -2.71 -0.66
C TYR A 57 -7.12 -3.94 0.24
N CYS A 58 -7.88 -4.04 1.32
CA CYS A 58 -7.83 -5.06 2.37
C CYS A 58 -6.47 -5.25 3.06
N ARG A 59 -5.37 -4.87 2.42
CA ARG A 59 -4.02 -5.11 2.92
C ARG A 59 -3.68 -4.28 4.15
N ILE A 60 -4.25 -3.08 4.26
CA ILE A 60 -4.03 -2.18 5.41
C ILE A 60 -4.94 -2.50 6.60
N GLY A 61 -5.66 -3.63 6.57
CA GLY A 61 -6.48 -4.11 7.67
C GLY A 61 -7.92 -3.62 7.67
N THR A 62 -8.30 -2.81 6.69
CA THR A 62 -9.68 -2.39 6.40
C THR A 62 -10.02 -2.72 4.95
N TRP A 63 -11.31 -2.79 4.61
CA TRP A 63 -11.75 -3.02 3.23
C TRP A 63 -11.15 -1.98 2.29
N PHE A 64 -11.29 -0.72 2.66
CA PHE A 64 -10.78 0.45 1.94
C PHE A 64 -10.05 1.38 2.89
N ALA A 65 -9.20 2.22 2.36
CA ALA A 65 -8.45 3.19 3.14
C ALA A 65 -9.36 4.22 3.83
N GLY A 66 -10.59 4.42 3.33
CA GLY A 66 -11.62 5.23 3.99
C GLY A 66 -11.90 4.76 5.41
N GLY A 67 -12.01 3.45 5.62
CA GLY A 67 -12.18 2.86 6.95
C GLY A 67 -10.97 3.07 7.87
N TYR A 68 -9.76 3.11 7.31
CA TYR A 68 -8.52 3.34 8.07
C TYR A 68 -8.34 4.82 8.45
N TYR A 69 -8.55 5.73 7.51
CA TYR A 69 -8.32 7.16 7.70
C TYR A 69 -9.54 7.94 8.16
N GLN A 70 -10.75 7.37 8.07
CA GLN A 70 -12.03 8.05 8.28
C GLN A 70 -12.19 9.26 7.32
N VAL A 71 -11.79 9.05 6.07
CA VAL A 71 -11.89 10.00 4.96
C VAL A 71 -12.43 9.25 3.75
N GLU A 72 -13.49 9.72 3.15
CA GLU A 72 -14.13 9.05 2.02
C GLU A 72 -13.73 9.72 0.70
N PRO A 73 -13.22 8.95 -0.29
CA PRO A 73 -13.03 9.42 -1.66
C PRO A 73 -14.34 9.35 -2.44
N ASP A 74 -14.39 10.03 -3.57
CA ASP A 74 -15.51 9.95 -4.51
C ASP A 74 -15.33 8.79 -5.50
N ILE A 75 -14.08 8.42 -5.79
CA ILE A 75 -13.76 7.32 -6.72
C ILE A 75 -12.65 6.46 -6.11
N ILE A 76 -12.77 5.14 -6.25
CA ILE A 76 -11.77 4.17 -5.80
C ILE A 76 -11.35 3.29 -6.99
N CYS A 77 -10.04 3.22 -7.25
CA CYS A 77 -9.46 2.32 -8.23
C CYS A 77 -8.92 1.07 -7.53
N LEU A 78 -9.29 -0.11 -8.01
CA LEU A 78 -8.96 -1.42 -7.44
C LEU A 78 -8.24 -2.31 -8.47
N GLY A 79 -7.45 -3.26 -7.98
CA GLY A 79 -6.74 -4.22 -8.82
C GLY A 79 -5.87 -5.17 -7.99
N LYS A 80 -4.84 -5.72 -8.61
CA LYS A 80 -3.87 -6.63 -7.95
C LYS A 80 -4.50 -7.65 -7.01
N GLY A 81 -4.51 -7.38 -5.70
CA GLY A 81 -5.02 -8.26 -4.66
C GLY A 81 -6.46 -8.69 -4.91
N LEU A 82 -7.29 -7.81 -5.50
CA LEU A 82 -8.69 -8.12 -5.82
C LEU A 82 -8.86 -9.38 -6.67
N GLY A 83 -7.94 -9.61 -7.60
CA GLY A 83 -8.01 -10.76 -8.51
C GLY A 83 -7.50 -12.09 -7.94
N ALA A 84 -6.94 -12.11 -6.72
CA ALA A 84 -6.33 -13.31 -6.13
C ALA A 84 -5.33 -14.03 -7.05
N GLY A 85 -4.59 -13.26 -7.87
CA GLY A 85 -3.63 -13.76 -8.86
C GLY A 85 -4.12 -13.70 -10.31
N TYR A 86 -5.40 -13.52 -10.55
CA TYR A 86 -5.96 -13.28 -11.89
C TYR A 86 -6.01 -11.79 -12.23
N PRO A 87 -5.85 -11.41 -13.51
CA PRO A 87 -5.89 -10.01 -13.92
C PRO A 87 -7.31 -9.44 -13.84
N ILE A 88 -7.49 -8.42 -13.01
CA ILE A 88 -8.73 -7.67 -12.86
C ILE A 88 -8.43 -6.25 -12.43
N GLY A 89 -9.20 -5.31 -12.93
CA GLY A 89 -9.31 -3.94 -12.44
C GLY A 89 -10.77 -3.61 -12.21
N ALA A 90 -11.04 -2.75 -11.24
CA ALA A 90 -12.36 -2.22 -10.97
C ALA A 90 -12.25 -0.75 -10.55
N THR A 91 -13.27 0.03 -10.93
CA THR A 91 -13.43 1.41 -10.47
C THR A 91 -14.79 1.51 -9.81
N HIS A 92 -14.80 1.94 -8.55
CA HIS A 92 -16.01 2.28 -7.83
C HIS A 92 -16.20 3.80 -7.88
N ILE A 93 -17.40 4.22 -8.20
CA ILE A 93 -17.78 5.64 -8.29
C ILE A 93 -18.90 5.86 -7.29
N ALA A 94 -18.77 6.88 -6.45
CA ALA A 94 -19.78 7.23 -5.46
C ALA A 94 -21.08 7.72 -6.13
N ASP A 95 -22.19 7.51 -5.44
CA ASP A 95 -23.50 8.02 -5.89
C ASP A 95 -23.46 9.54 -6.08
N GLY A 96 -24.09 10.03 -7.14
CA GLY A 96 -24.15 11.45 -7.46
C GLY A 96 -23.07 11.95 -8.42
N LEU A 97 -22.06 11.14 -8.74
CA LEU A 97 -21.19 11.39 -9.88
C LEU A 97 -21.74 10.72 -11.12
N GLU A 98 -21.75 11.44 -12.25
CA GLU A 98 -22.08 10.86 -13.53
C GLU A 98 -20.94 9.94 -13.99
N GLY A 99 -21.26 8.72 -14.36
CA GLY A 99 -20.33 7.78 -14.96
C GLY A 99 -20.12 8.06 -16.46
N PHE A 100 -19.86 7.00 -17.23
CA PHE A 100 -19.75 7.12 -18.68
C PHE A 100 -21.10 7.52 -19.30
N SER A 101 -21.06 8.43 -20.27
CA SER A 101 -22.25 8.70 -21.07
C SER A 101 -22.64 7.47 -21.91
N PRO A 102 -23.92 7.31 -22.29
CA PRO A 102 -24.33 6.20 -23.15
C PRO A 102 -23.59 6.14 -24.50
N ASP A 103 -23.01 7.28 -24.91
CA ASP A 103 -22.25 7.38 -26.17
C ASP A 103 -20.74 7.12 -25.98
N SER A 104 -20.29 6.89 -24.73
CA SER A 104 -18.91 6.53 -24.42
C SER A 104 -18.75 5.02 -24.39
N GLU A 105 -17.99 4.47 -25.33
CA GLU A 105 -17.65 3.05 -25.35
C GLU A 105 -16.26 2.83 -24.78
N GLU A 106 -16.19 2.20 -23.59
CA GLU A 106 -14.95 1.70 -22.99
C GLU A 106 -14.82 0.21 -23.29
N LEU A 107 -14.14 -0.12 -24.40
CA LEU A 107 -13.95 -1.49 -24.86
C LEU A 107 -12.56 -1.99 -24.51
N HIS A 108 -12.49 -2.96 -23.59
CA HIS A 108 -11.28 -3.69 -23.26
C HIS A 108 -11.46 -5.17 -23.61
N THR A 109 -10.55 -5.73 -24.38
CA THR A 109 -10.62 -7.14 -24.84
C THR A 109 -10.84 -8.13 -23.70
N PHE A 110 -10.28 -7.88 -22.53
CA PHE A 110 -10.40 -8.75 -21.35
C PHE A 110 -11.35 -8.20 -20.28
N ALA A 111 -12.10 -7.14 -20.56
CA ALA A 111 -13.14 -6.66 -19.63
C ALA A 111 -14.16 -7.78 -19.38
N ASN A 112 -14.68 -7.82 -18.16
CA ASN A 112 -15.65 -8.82 -17.73
C ASN A 112 -15.17 -10.28 -17.86
N ASN A 113 -13.85 -10.53 -17.77
CA ASN A 113 -13.33 -11.89 -17.76
C ASN A 113 -13.92 -12.69 -16.58
N THR A 114 -14.74 -13.69 -16.91
CA THR A 114 -15.52 -14.45 -15.93
C THR A 114 -14.65 -15.16 -14.90
N VAL A 115 -13.50 -15.70 -15.31
CA VAL A 115 -12.58 -16.40 -14.38
C VAL A 115 -12.03 -15.43 -13.34
N SER A 116 -11.60 -14.23 -13.77
CA SER A 116 -11.12 -13.18 -12.89
C SER A 116 -12.20 -12.70 -11.92
N GLN A 117 -13.45 -12.56 -12.40
CA GLN A 117 -14.59 -12.16 -11.57
C GLN A 117 -14.92 -13.22 -10.50
N VAL A 118 -14.95 -14.50 -10.87
CA VAL A 118 -15.19 -15.61 -9.92
C VAL A 118 -14.08 -15.66 -8.85
N ALA A 119 -12.81 -15.45 -9.26
CA ALA A 119 -11.69 -15.40 -8.31
C ALA A 119 -11.82 -14.21 -7.34
N ALA A 120 -12.20 -13.03 -7.85
CA ALA A 120 -12.41 -11.84 -7.03
C ALA A 120 -13.58 -12.04 -6.02
N LEU A 121 -14.71 -12.58 -6.47
CA LEU A 121 -15.85 -12.90 -5.59
C LEU A 121 -15.45 -13.91 -4.52
N LYS A 122 -14.65 -14.92 -4.88
CA LYS A 122 -14.16 -15.90 -3.90
C LYS A 122 -13.21 -15.27 -2.89
N LEU A 123 -12.33 -14.36 -3.31
CA LEU A 123 -11.47 -13.62 -2.39
C LEU A 123 -12.29 -12.78 -1.41
N ILE A 124 -13.32 -12.07 -1.88
CA ILE A 124 -14.22 -11.27 -1.04
C ILE A 124 -14.86 -12.16 0.03
N ASP A 125 -15.45 -13.29 -0.37
CA ASP A 125 -16.02 -14.28 0.56
C ASP A 125 -15.02 -14.74 1.64
N MET A 126 -13.78 -14.97 1.24
CA MET A 126 -12.71 -15.39 2.18
C MET A 126 -12.26 -14.26 3.12
N LEU A 127 -12.22 -13.02 2.63
CA LEU A 127 -11.89 -11.84 3.43
C LEU A 127 -12.93 -11.61 4.52
N GLU A 128 -14.22 -11.75 4.19
CA GLU A 128 -15.33 -11.69 5.16
C GLU A 128 -15.27 -12.79 6.23
N LYS A 129 -14.72 -13.96 5.89
CA LYS A 129 -14.62 -15.14 6.75
C LYS A 129 -13.34 -15.19 7.61
N GLY A 130 -12.66 -14.06 7.80
CA GLY A 130 -11.57 -13.91 8.76
C GLY A 130 -10.19 -13.62 8.16
N ILE A 131 -10.02 -13.62 6.82
CA ILE A 131 -8.72 -13.24 6.24
C ILE A 131 -8.40 -11.77 6.49
N LEU A 132 -9.40 -10.88 6.47
CA LEU A 132 -9.20 -9.47 6.81
C LEU A 132 -8.74 -9.29 8.25
N GLU A 133 -9.31 -10.05 9.19
CA GLU A 133 -8.87 -10.08 10.59
C GLU A 133 -7.43 -10.60 10.71
N ASN A 134 -7.06 -11.64 9.93
CA ASN A 134 -5.71 -12.14 9.88
C ASN A 134 -4.71 -11.08 9.39
N CYS A 135 -5.09 -10.23 8.42
CA CYS A 135 -4.26 -9.12 7.96
C CYS A 135 -3.91 -8.15 9.09
N ASN A 136 -4.87 -7.83 9.95
CA ASN A 136 -4.63 -7.00 11.14
C ASN A 136 -3.71 -7.71 12.13
N ARG A 137 -4.10 -8.90 12.57
CA ARG A 137 -3.37 -9.67 13.59
C ARG A 137 -1.92 -9.93 13.20
N MET A 138 -1.69 -10.37 11.97
CA MET A 138 -0.33 -10.65 11.49
C MET A 138 0.45 -9.40 11.13
N GLY A 139 -0.24 -8.34 10.69
CA GLY A 139 0.34 -7.03 10.46
C GLY A 139 0.87 -6.41 11.76
N ASP A 140 0.07 -6.44 12.82
CA ASP A 140 0.48 -5.94 14.15
C ASP A 140 1.63 -6.75 14.72
N TYR A 141 1.57 -8.08 14.59
CA TYR A 141 2.66 -8.97 14.99
C TYR A 141 3.98 -8.62 14.29
N LEU A 142 4.00 -8.61 12.96
CA LEU A 142 5.19 -8.28 12.18
C LEU A 142 5.68 -6.86 12.46
N GLY A 143 4.77 -5.88 12.52
CA GLY A 143 5.11 -4.50 12.80
C GLY A 143 5.73 -4.30 14.18
N GLN A 144 5.23 -5.00 15.19
CA GLN A 144 5.81 -4.97 16.54
C GLN A 144 7.22 -5.59 16.54
N GLN A 145 7.39 -6.78 15.99
CA GLN A 145 8.70 -7.45 15.95
C GLN A 145 9.76 -6.63 15.17
N LEU A 146 9.36 -6.02 14.05
CA LEU A 146 10.25 -5.15 13.28
C LEU A 146 10.65 -3.87 14.05
N ARG A 147 9.75 -3.31 14.83
CA ARG A 147 10.07 -2.16 15.71
C ARG A 147 10.99 -2.54 16.90
N GLU A 148 10.86 -3.76 17.44
CA GLU A 148 11.84 -4.27 18.40
C GLU A 148 13.22 -4.46 17.76
N MET A 149 13.27 -5.07 16.58
CA MET A 149 14.50 -5.24 15.79
C MET A 149 15.16 -3.89 15.47
N GLN A 150 14.37 -2.85 15.17
CA GLN A 150 14.86 -1.49 14.95
C GLN A 150 15.65 -0.91 16.15
N LYS A 151 15.29 -1.26 17.38
CA LYS A 151 16.00 -0.79 18.58
C LYS A 151 17.41 -1.36 18.66
N GLU A 152 17.60 -2.59 18.17
CA GLU A 152 18.91 -3.28 18.16
C GLU A 152 19.74 -2.90 16.92
N HIS A 153 19.08 -2.46 15.84
CA HIS A 153 19.71 -2.09 14.58
C HIS A 153 19.42 -0.63 14.20
N PRO A 154 20.17 0.36 14.69
CA PRO A 154 19.87 1.80 14.49
C PRO A 154 19.83 2.25 13.02
N ARG A 155 20.44 1.47 12.10
CA ARG A 155 20.38 1.73 10.66
C ARG A 155 19.06 1.31 10.00
N LEU A 156 18.14 0.69 10.75
CA LEU A 156 16.72 0.65 10.42
C LEU A 156 16.10 2.00 10.80
N GLY A 157 16.16 2.95 9.89
CA GLY A 157 15.81 4.35 10.13
C GLY A 157 14.34 4.59 10.45
N ASP A 158 13.45 3.75 9.91
CA ASP A 158 12.02 3.81 10.17
C ASP A 158 11.32 2.48 9.85
N VAL A 159 10.28 2.14 10.62
CA VAL A 159 9.38 1.00 10.41
C VAL A 159 7.95 1.49 10.34
N ARG A 160 7.41 1.55 9.14
CA ARG A 160 6.04 1.96 8.84
C ARG A 160 5.16 0.75 8.66
N GLN A 161 3.96 0.74 9.24
CA GLN A 161 3.05 -0.42 9.15
C GLN A 161 1.59 0.02 9.19
N ALA A 162 0.81 -0.48 8.23
CA ALA A 162 -0.64 -0.49 8.23
C ALA A 162 -1.11 -1.87 7.77
N GLY A 163 -1.67 -2.68 8.66
CA GLY A 163 -1.95 -4.09 8.40
C GLY A 163 -0.71 -4.81 7.86
N LEU A 164 -0.86 -5.57 6.78
CA LEU A 164 0.24 -6.25 6.06
C LEU A 164 0.92 -5.36 5.00
N HIS A 165 0.81 -4.05 5.12
CA HIS A 165 1.50 -3.09 4.28
C HIS A 165 2.63 -2.45 5.09
N ILE A 166 3.83 -3.05 5.01
CA ILE A 166 4.95 -2.71 5.89
C ILE A 166 6.16 -2.27 5.06
N GLY A 167 6.81 -1.20 5.51
CA GLY A 167 8.06 -0.69 4.97
C GLY A 167 9.12 -0.55 6.04
N VAL A 168 10.31 -1.08 5.78
CA VAL A 168 11.49 -0.95 6.63
C VAL A 168 12.52 -0.10 5.89
N GLU A 169 12.78 1.08 6.37
CA GLU A 169 13.69 2.03 5.73
C GLU A 169 15.12 1.90 6.25
N PHE A 170 16.08 1.82 5.34
CA PHE A 170 17.50 1.72 5.65
C PHE A 170 18.18 3.07 5.49
N VAL A 171 18.96 3.44 6.51
CA VAL A 171 19.75 4.67 6.56
C VAL A 171 21.22 4.35 6.89
N LYS A 172 22.13 5.18 6.38
CA LYS A 172 23.56 5.09 6.70
C LYS A 172 23.82 5.54 8.13
N ASP A 173 23.07 6.56 8.53
CA ASP A 173 23.24 7.21 9.82
C ASP A 173 21.85 7.57 10.38
N PRO A 174 21.56 7.20 11.65
CA PRO A 174 20.25 7.41 12.26
C PRO A 174 19.89 8.90 12.51
N ASP A 175 20.88 9.80 12.59
CA ASP A 175 20.64 11.22 12.85
C ASP A 175 20.38 11.98 11.55
N THR A 176 21.21 11.77 10.53
CA THR A 176 21.08 12.46 9.24
C THR A 176 20.00 11.86 8.34
N LYS A 177 19.59 10.62 8.61
CA LYS A 177 18.65 9.85 7.77
C LYS A 177 19.08 9.69 6.32
N GLU A 178 20.39 9.74 6.04
CA GLU A 178 20.91 9.49 4.70
C GLU A 178 20.54 8.07 4.25
N ALA A 179 19.89 7.97 3.08
CA ALA A 179 19.39 6.71 2.56
C ALA A 179 20.50 5.69 2.27
N ASP A 180 20.31 4.43 2.66
CA ASP A 180 21.23 3.31 2.42
C ASP A 180 20.60 2.24 1.49
N GLY A 181 20.53 2.55 0.21
CA GLY A 181 20.01 1.62 -0.78
C GLY A 181 20.92 0.42 -1.05
N GLU A 182 22.24 0.57 -0.88
CA GLU A 182 23.19 -0.53 -1.11
C GLU A 182 23.08 -1.59 0.00
N ARG A 183 22.98 -1.16 1.26
CA ARG A 183 22.73 -2.08 2.37
C ARG A 183 21.39 -2.81 2.21
N MET A 184 20.32 -2.07 1.90
CA MET A 184 19.01 -2.68 1.65
C MET A 184 19.08 -3.73 0.53
N LYS A 185 19.79 -3.46 -0.55
CA LYS A 185 20.00 -4.38 -1.66
C LYS A 185 20.76 -5.64 -1.22
N ALA A 186 21.80 -5.50 -0.41
CA ALA A 186 22.57 -6.63 0.11
C ALA A 186 21.71 -7.52 1.04
N ILE A 187 20.96 -6.90 1.97
CA ILE A 187 20.03 -7.61 2.86
C ILE A 187 18.96 -8.36 2.06
N ARG A 188 18.37 -7.71 1.06
CA ARG A 188 17.40 -8.36 0.18
C ARG A 188 18.00 -9.54 -0.58
N ALA A 189 19.24 -9.44 -1.05
CA ALA A 189 19.93 -10.52 -1.74
C ALA A 189 20.22 -11.69 -0.80
N HIS A 190 20.63 -11.41 0.44
CA HIS A 190 20.80 -12.43 1.48
C HIS A 190 19.48 -13.15 1.78
N ALA A 191 18.40 -12.39 2.00
CA ALA A 191 17.08 -12.95 2.28
C ALA A 191 16.59 -13.87 1.13
N MET A 192 16.79 -13.46 -0.12
CA MET A 192 16.40 -14.26 -1.28
C MET A 192 17.16 -15.61 -1.35
N LYS A 193 18.45 -15.64 -1.00
CA LYS A 193 19.23 -16.88 -0.89
C LYS A 193 18.70 -17.81 0.21
N ASN A 194 18.08 -17.24 1.24
CA ASN A 194 17.51 -17.97 2.37
C ASN A 194 15.99 -18.21 2.25
N GLY A 195 15.43 -18.09 1.02
CA GLY A 195 14.06 -18.45 0.70
C GLY A 195 13.01 -17.37 1.02
N VAL A 196 13.41 -16.12 1.34
CA VAL A 196 12.49 -15.01 1.58
C VAL A 196 12.68 -13.92 0.54
N ILE A 197 11.59 -13.56 -0.16
CA ILE A 197 11.59 -12.52 -1.21
C ILE A 197 10.93 -11.26 -0.69
N PHE A 198 11.71 -10.18 -0.56
CA PHE A 198 11.22 -8.85 -0.24
C PHE A 198 11.10 -7.97 -1.49
N GLY A 199 10.12 -7.06 -1.48
CA GLY A 199 10.03 -6.00 -2.47
C GLY A 199 10.95 -4.82 -2.15
N VAL A 200 11.11 -3.93 -3.13
CA VAL A 200 11.89 -2.67 -3.00
C VAL A 200 10.97 -1.49 -3.18
N GLY A 201 11.14 -0.45 -2.37
CA GLY A 201 10.42 0.82 -2.44
C GLY A 201 11.32 2.01 -2.11
N GLY A 202 10.69 3.18 -2.13
CA GLY A 202 11.38 4.45 -1.89
C GLY A 202 12.09 5.01 -3.12
N ILE A 203 12.10 6.34 -3.24
CA ILE A 203 12.77 7.05 -4.35
C ILE A 203 14.27 6.71 -4.38
N LYS A 204 14.87 6.53 -3.21
CA LYS A 204 16.29 6.15 -3.04
C LYS A 204 16.51 4.64 -3.02
N LYS A 205 15.46 3.82 -3.24
CA LYS A 205 15.50 2.35 -3.20
C LYS A 205 16.08 1.80 -1.89
N ASN A 206 15.82 2.47 -0.79
CA ASN A 206 16.31 2.15 0.55
C ASN A 206 15.21 1.59 1.46
N VAL A 207 14.04 1.29 0.92
CA VAL A 207 12.91 0.71 1.69
C VAL A 207 12.68 -0.73 1.28
N LEU A 208 12.82 -1.63 2.24
CA LEU A 208 12.44 -3.04 2.12
C LEU A 208 10.92 -3.13 2.31
N LYS A 209 10.21 -3.66 1.32
CA LYS A 209 8.76 -3.88 1.40
C LYS A 209 8.45 -5.27 1.92
N VAL A 210 7.84 -5.35 3.11
CA VAL A 210 7.35 -6.59 3.70
C VAL A 210 5.85 -6.68 3.41
N LYS A 211 5.51 -7.44 2.38
CA LYS A 211 4.13 -7.59 1.88
C LYS A 211 3.78 -9.06 1.69
N PRO A 212 3.62 -9.81 2.76
CA PRO A 212 3.28 -11.23 2.67
C PRO A 212 1.86 -11.44 2.12
N PRO A 213 1.50 -12.68 1.73
CA PRO A 213 0.11 -13.04 1.42
C PRO A 213 -0.82 -12.72 2.59
N PHE A 214 -2.10 -12.45 2.29
CA PHE A 214 -3.13 -12.19 3.32
C PHE A 214 -3.30 -13.34 4.31
N ILE A 215 -2.97 -14.55 3.90
CA ILE A 215 -3.12 -15.79 4.66
C ILE A 215 -1.87 -16.18 5.44
N ILE A 216 -0.84 -15.32 5.48
CA ILE A 216 0.39 -15.61 6.24
C ILE A 216 0.05 -16.05 7.66
N ASN A 217 0.66 -17.12 8.14
CA ASN A 217 0.56 -17.57 9.51
C ASN A 217 1.76 -17.13 10.36
N LYS A 218 1.72 -17.44 11.66
CA LYS A 218 2.77 -17.03 12.60
C LYS A 218 4.11 -17.68 12.29
N GLU A 219 4.14 -18.97 11.95
CA GLU A 219 5.37 -19.70 11.64
C GLU A 219 6.09 -19.12 10.42
N GLU A 220 5.34 -18.79 9.37
CA GLU A 220 5.85 -18.11 8.17
C GLU A 220 6.36 -16.70 8.50
N ALA A 221 5.66 -15.96 9.35
CA ALA A 221 6.09 -14.64 9.80
C ALA A 221 7.37 -14.71 10.63
N ASP A 222 7.46 -15.67 11.55
CA ASP A 222 8.67 -15.92 12.35
C ASP A 222 9.88 -16.25 11.44
N ARG A 223 9.66 -17.04 10.39
CA ARG A 223 10.71 -17.33 9.39
C ARG A 223 11.16 -16.08 8.64
N VAL A 224 10.25 -15.21 8.27
CA VAL A 224 10.57 -13.91 7.62
C VAL A 224 11.44 -13.05 8.54
N LEU A 225 11.08 -12.96 9.82
CA LEU A 225 11.82 -12.19 10.83
C LEU A 225 13.21 -12.78 11.10
N GLU A 226 13.32 -14.09 11.26
CA GLU A 226 14.61 -14.81 11.46
C GLU A 226 15.59 -14.54 10.31
N VAL A 227 15.11 -14.66 9.06
CA VAL A 227 15.93 -14.42 7.87
C VAL A 227 16.37 -12.95 7.79
N LEU A 228 15.48 -12.01 8.13
CA LEU A 228 15.84 -10.58 8.14
C LEU A 228 16.86 -10.28 9.25
N GLU A 229 16.67 -10.80 10.45
CA GLU A 229 17.59 -10.62 11.58
C GLU A 229 18.99 -11.17 11.27
N THR A 230 19.07 -12.37 10.65
CA THR A 230 20.32 -12.96 10.20
C THR A 230 21.00 -12.07 9.16
N ALA A 231 20.23 -11.58 8.17
CA ALA A 231 20.76 -10.69 7.15
C ALA A 231 21.31 -9.38 7.73
N LEU A 232 20.63 -8.81 8.73
CA LEU A 232 21.07 -7.59 9.40
C LEU A 232 22.40 -7.78 10.15
N LYS A 233 22.64 -8.96 10.72
CA LYS A 233 23.89 -9.30 11.43
C LYS A 233 25.06 -9.59 10.49
N GLU A 234 24.79 -10.15 9.31
CA GLU A 234 25.83 -10.58 8.37
C GLU A 234 26.21 -9.52 7.34
N VAL A 235 25.37 -8.52 7.14
CA VAL A 235 25.55 -7.44 6.12
C VAL A 235 26.06 -6.14 6.78
N ASP A 236 26.54 -6.17 7.99
CA ASP A 236 27.15 -5.01 8.66
C ASP A 236 28.56 -4.67 8.14
#